data_64120b9382c06c47bc1154f387d7bcb9
#
_entry.id   64120b9382c06c47bc1154f387d7bcb9
#
_cell.length_a   1.000
_cell.length_b   1.000
_cell.length_c   1.000
_cell.angle_alpha   90.00
_cell.angle_beta   90.00
_cell.angle_gamma   90.00
#
_symmetry.space_group_name_H-M   'P 1'
#
loop_
_entity.id
_entity.type
_entity.pdbx_description
1 polymer ?
#
loop_
_entity_poly.entity_id
_entity_poly.type
_entity_poly.pdbx_seq_one_letter_code
_entity_poly.pdbx_strand_id
1 'polypeptide(L)'
;IHNFGEADKIITLYTQSLGKITLMARGIRKLTSKRAGSLDLFNKIKFHAVSGRGEIDTLTEVELLTDFSNWKKHLGRVNVAYQLCELIDKLTADRQPHPEIYQILSLSLSQISTLGVDWELKIKNYKLKILTELGYWHEDKKHVGNLDDLIESLSERSLHAHKILRMLK
;
A
#
# COMPACT_ATOMS: atom_id res chain seq x y z
N ILE A 1 4.68 3.00 -7.53
CA ILE A 1 4.63 4.12 -8.50
C ILE A 1 5.95 4.17 -9.24
N HIS A 2 5.92 4.03 -10.57
CA HIS A 2 7.10 4.06 -11.43
C HIS A 2 6.97 5.14 -12.49
N ASN A 3 8.09 5.81 -12.83
CA ASN A 3 8.13 6.74 -13.95
C ASN A 3 8.03 5.97 -15.28
N PHE A 4 7.25 6.50 -16.22
CA PHE A 4 7.09 5.94 -17.55
C PHE A 4 7.23 7.07 -18.58
N GLY A 5 8.21 6.97 -19.49
CA GLY A 5 8.53 8.04 -20.40
C GLY A 5 8.89 9.36 -19.70
N GLU A 6 8.71 10.48 -20.40
CA GLU A 6 9.10 11.82 -19.88
C GLU A 6 8.07 12.43 -18.91
N ALA A 7 6.79 12.19 -19.12
CA ALA A 7 5.72 12.89 -18.41
C ALA A 7 4.74 11.98 -17.66
N ASP A 8 4.79 10.68 -17.84
CA ASP A 8 3.82 9.73 -17.35
C ASP A 8 4.33 8.96 -16.14
N LYS A 9 3.41 8.34 -15.41
CA LYS A 9 3.70 7.38 -14.33
C LYS A 9 2.80 6.16 -14.46
N ILE A 10 3.34 5.00 -14.13
CA ILE A 10 2.55 3.81 -13.83
C ILE A 10 2.33 3.80 -12.31
N ILE A 11 1.09 3.70 -11.90
CA ILE A 11 0.67 3.69 -10.50
C ILE A 11 -0.06 2.40 -10.17
N THR A 12 0.23 1.82 -9.02
CA THR A 12 -0.52 0.71 -8.46
C THR A 12 -1.44 1.24 -7.36
N LEU A 13 -2.71 0.91 -7.43
CA LEU A 13 -3.73 1.26 -6.46
C LEU A 13 -4.30 -0.01 -5.85
N TYR A 14 -4.59 0.02 -4.55
CA TYR A 14 -5.40 -1.01 -3.88
C TYR A 14 -6.81 -0.47 -3.67
N THR A 15 -7.80 -1.12 -4.25
CA THR A 15 -9.18 -0.62 -4.29
C THR A 15 -10.12 -1.57 -3.58
N GLN A 16 -11.24 -1.04 -3.08
CA GLN A 16 -12.24 -1.84 -2.38
C GLN A 16 -12.97 -2.84 -3.30
N SER A 17 -13.27 -2.44 -4.54
CA SER A 17 -14.12 -3.21 -5.45
C SER A 17 -13.36 -3.96 -6.54
N LEU A 18 -12.12 -3.55 -6.85
CA LEU A 18 -11.34 -4.15 -7.93
C LEU A 18 -10.05 -4.81 -7.43
N GLY A 19 -9.76 -4.73 -6.13
CA GLY A 19 -8.49 -5.21 -5.58
C GLY A 19 -7.30 -4.36 -6.03
N LYS A 20 -6.16 -4.99 -6.25
CA LYS A 20 -4.95 -4.36 -6.75
C LYS A 20 -5.06 -4.12 -8.25
N ILE A 21 -4.87 -2.88 -8.68
CA ILE A 21 -4.91 -2.49 -10.09
C ILE A 21 -3.72 -1.60 -10.45
N THR A 22 -3.31 -1.67 -11.69
CA THR A 22 -2.25 -0.82 -12.25
C THR A 22 -2.84 0.09 -13.31
N LEU A 23 -2.55 1.38 -13.23
CA LEU A 23 -3.08 2.42 -14.13
C LEU A 23 -1.95 3.27 -14.70
N MET A 24 -2.15 3.77 -15.92
CA MET A 24 -1.32 4.78 -16.54
C MET A 24 -1.82 6.18 -16.17
N ALA A 25 -1.01 6.98 -15.50
CA ALA A 25 -1.29 8.38 -15.20
C ALA A 25 -0.52 9.28 -16.18
N ARG A 26 -1.17 9.65 -17.29
CA ARG A 26 -0.56 10.45 -18.36
C ARG A 26 -0.37 11.90 -17.95
N GLY A 27 0.78 12.47 -18.30
CA GLY A 27 1.13 13.89 -18.10
C GLY A 27 1.27 14.28 -16.63
N ILE A 28 1.31 13.35 -15.70
CA ILE A 28 1.31 13.62 -14.25
C ILE A 28 2.58 14.32 -13.76
N ARG A 29 3.69 14.15 -14.45
CA ARG A 29 5.00 14.75 -14.12
C ARG A 29 5.16 16.19 -14.66
N LYS A 30 4.23 16.66 -15.47
CA LYS A 30 4.25 18.06 -15.94
C LYS A 30 4.06 19.00 -14.75
N LEU A 31 4.83 20.08 -14.68
CA LEU A 31 4.75 21.10 -13.62
C LEU A 31 3.32 21.69 -13.45
N THR A 32 2.56 21.70 -14.53
CA THR A 32 1.17 22.20 -14.56
C THR A 32 0.14 21.16 -14.13
N SER A 33 0.56 19.94 -13.76
CA SER A 33 -0.38 18.87 -13.41
C SER A 33 -1.02 19.12 -12.05
N LYS A 34 -2.30 19.47 -12.04
CA LYS A 34 -3.11 19.58 -10.81
C LYS A 34 -3.32 18.26 -10.08
N ARG A 35 -3.11 17.13 -10.76
CA ARG A 35 -3.29 15.77 -10.23
C ARG A 35 -2.07 15.23 -9.48
N ALA A 36 -0.91 15.86 -9.63
CA ALA A 36 0.35 15.34 -9.09
C ALA A 36 0.31 15.16 -7.56
N GLY A 37 -0.24 16.14 -6.83
CA GLY A 37 -0.35 16.05 -5.37
C GLY A 37 -1.34 15.00 -4.88
N SER A 38 -2.40 14.72 -5.64
CA SER A 38 -3.37 13.68 -5.28
C SER A 38 -2.79 12.27 -5.43
N LEU A 39 -1.86 12.08 -6.36
CA LEU A 39 -1.22 10.79 -6.66
C LEU A 39 0.10 10.58 -5.91
N ASP A 40 0.21 11.14 -4.71
CA ASP A 40 1.32 10.83 -3.83
C ASP A 40 1.12 9.50 -3.10
N LEU A 41 2.23 8.90 -2.63
CA LEU A 41 2.19 7.62 -1.92
C LEU A 41 1.27 7.67 -0.70
N PHE A 42 0.56 6.58 -0.47
CA PHE A 42 -0.37 6.36 0.64
C PHE A 42 -1.63 7.23 0.63
N ASN A 43 -1.80 8.14 -0.33
CA ASN A 43 -3.02 8.92 -0.42
C ASN A 43 -4.23 8.03 -0.64
N LYS A 44 -5.33 8.36 0.04
CA LYS A 44 -6.65 7.79 -0.25
C LYS A 44 -7.34 8.69 -1.27
N ILE A 45 -7.71 8.11 -2.39
CA ILE A 45 -8.26 8.84 -3.54
C ILE A 45 -9.55 8.19 -4.04
N LYS A 46 -10.38 8.99 -4.68
CA LYS A 46 -11.41 8.55 -5.62
C LYS A 46 -10.91 8.84 -7.03
N PHE A 47 -11.18 7.94 -7.96
CA PHE A 47 -10.68 8.09 -9.32
C PHE A 47 -11.66 7.55 -10.36
N HIS A 48 -11.45 8.00 -11.61
CA HIS A 48 -12.03 7.42 -12.81
C HIS A 48 -10.90 6.95 -13.73
N ALA A 49 -11.12 5.82 -14.38
CA ALA A 49 -10.21 5.27 -15.37
C ALA A 49 -11.01 4.77 -16.57
N VAL A 50 -10.39 4.81 -17.75
CA VAL A 50 -10.94 4.30 -18.98
C VAL A 50 -10.02 3.22 -19.55
N SER A 51 -10.61 2.23 -20.19
CA SER A 51 -9.82 1.18 -20.85
C SER A 51 -8.94 1.79 -21.93
N GLY A 52 -7.66 1.48 -21.86
CA GLY A 52 -6.67 1.90 -22.84
C GLY A 52 -6.72 1.00 -24.08
N ARG A 53 -5.98 1.40 -25.13
CA ARG A 53 -5.75 0.55 -26.31
C ARG A 53 -4.81 -0.63 -26.03
N GLY A 54 -4.18 -0.69 -24.84
CA GLY A 54 -3.27 -1.72 -24.37
C GLY A 54 -3.80 -2.40 -23.10
N GLU A 55 -2.94 -3.14 -22.43
CA GLU A 55 -3.27 -3.92 -21.24
C GLU A 55 -3.50 -3.08 -19.97
N ILE A 56 -3.06 -1.80 -19.99
CA ILE A 56 -3.11 -0.91 -18.81
C ILE A 56 -4.15 0.18 -19.06
N ASP A 57 -5.13 0.27 -18.15
CA ASP A 57 -6.15 1.30 -18.16
C ASP A 57 -5.55 2.68 -17.86
N THR A 58 -6.16 3.74 -18.40
CA THR A 58 -5.68 5.12 -18.23
C THR A 58 -6.50 5.84 -17.16
N LEU A 59 -5.82 6.41 -16.17
CA LEU A 59 -6.41 7.28 -15.16
C LEU A 59 -6.81 8.62 -15.80
N THR A 60 -8.10 8.95 -15.74
CA THR A 60 -8.63 10.20 -16.30
C THR A 60 -8.86 11.26 -15.25
N GLU A 61 -9.45 10.89 -14.11
CA GLU A 61 -9.78 11.81 -13.03
C GLU A 61 -9.29 11.27 -11.70
N VAL A 62 -8.94 12.17 -10.79
CA VAL A 62 -8.55 11.84 -9.42
C VAL A 62 -8.99 12.94 -8.46
N GLU A 63 -9.61 12.54 -7.38
CA GLU A 63 -10.01 13.36 -6.25
C GLU A 63 -9.28 12.86 -5.00
N LEU A 64 -8.61 13.76 -4.28
CA LEU A 64 -7.95 13.44 -3.03
C LEU A 64 -9.00 13.37 -1.90
N LEU A 65 -9.12 12.23 -1.25
CA LEU A 65 -9.97 12.03 -0.08
C LEU A 65 -9.21 12.26 1.22
N THR A 66 -7.98 11.73 1.31
CA THR A 66 -7.12 11.89 2.49
C THR A 66 -5.66 11.78 2.06
N ASP A 67 -4.82 12.72 2.49
CA ASP A 67 -3.38 12.76 2.19
C ASP A 67 -2.50 12.17 3.30
N PHE A 68 -3.06 11.98 4.52
CA PHE A 68 -2.34 11.52 5.70
C PHE A 68 -1.06 12.33 6.00
N SER A 69 -1.06 13.63 5.68
CA SER A 69 0.10 14.53 5.78
C SER A 69 0.68 14.65 7.19
N ASN A 70 -0.14 14.40 8.21
CA ASN A 70 0.21 14.50 9.63
C ASN A 70 1.33 13.53 10.06
N TRP A 71 1.52 12.41 9.38
CA TRP A 71 2.58 11.46 9.73
C TRP A 71 3.65 11.27 8.63
N LYS A 72 3.41 11.71 7.40
CA LYS A 72 4.34 11.56 6.28
C LYS A 72 5.70 12.24 6.49
N LYS A 73 5.78 13.21 7.39
CA LYS A 73 7.04 13.89 7.76
C LYS A 73 7.92 13.08 8.72
N HIS A 74 7.41 11.95 9.25
CA HIS A 74 8.09 11.11 10.22
C HIS A 74 8.54 9.80 9.57
N LEU A 75 9.83 9.64 9.33
CA LEU A 75 10.40 8.51 8.61
C LEU A 75 9.98 7.14 9.18
N GLY A 76 9.97 6.98 10.51
CA GLY A 76 9.53 5.74 11.14
C GLY A 76 8.06 5.41 10.82
N ARG A 77 7.18 6.41 10.79
CA ARG A 77 5.76 6.24 10.43
C ARG A 77 5.55 5.93 8.96
N VAL A 78 6.34 6.57 8.10
CA VAL A 78 6.36 6.26 6.66
C VAL A 78 6.79 4.81 6.43
N ASN A 79 7.80 4.33 7.16
CA ASN A 79 8.23 2.93 7.06
C ASN A 79 7.11 1.95 7.46
N VAL A 80 6.32 2.27 8.48
CA VAL A 80 5.12 1.48 8.86
C VAL A 80 4.15 1.36 7.69
N ALA A 81 3.82 2.47 7.04
CA ALA A 81 2.93 2.48 5.89
C ALA A 81 3.49 1.63 4.74
N TYR A 82 4.80 1.72 4.48
CA TYR A 82 5.46 0.87 3.49
C TYR A 82 5.34 -0.61 3.81
N GLN A 83 5.59 -1.03 5.06
CA GLN A 83 5.47 -2.44 5.45
C GLN A 83 4.07 -3.00 5.18
N LEU A 84 3.02 -2.24 5.53
CA LEU A 84 1.64 -2.67 5.31
C LEU A 84 1.28 -2.73 3.82
N CYS A 85 1.66 -1.72 3.05
CA CYS A 85 1.39 -1.69 1.61
C CYS A 85 2.19 -2.77 0.87
N GLU A 86 3.45 -2.99 1.23
CA GLU A 86 4.29 -4.03 0.63
C GLU A 86 3.75 -5.43 0.92
N LEU A 87 3.25 -5.68 2.14
CA LEU A 87 2.61 -6.94 2.50
C LEU A 87 1.41 -7.22 1.59
N ILE A 88 0.53 -6.23 1.42
CA ILE A 88 -0.65 -6.37 0.57
C ILE A 88 -0.25 -6.55 -0.89
N ASP A 89 0.70 -5.74 -1.38
CA ASP A 89 1.16 -5.83 -2.77
C ASP A 89 1.73 -7.22 -3.12
N LYS A 90 2.45 -7.84 -2.19
CA LYS A 90 3.06 -9.16 -2.40
C LYS A 90 2.08 -10.32 -2.26
N LEU A 91 1.13 -10.23 -1.35
CA LEU A 91 0.25 -11.34 -1.00
C LEU A 91 -1.12 -11.30 -1.69
N THR A 92 -1.44 -10.24 -2.45
CA THR A 92 -2.69 -10.16 -3.19
C THR A 92 -2.46 -10.21 -4.70
N ALA A 93 -3.33 -10.93 -5.40
CA ALA A 93 -3.32 -10.96 -6.86
C ALA A 93 -3.94 -9.70 -7.46
N ASP A 94 -3.55 -9.38 -8.70
CA ASP A 94 -4.12 -8.27 -9.43
C ASP A 94 -5.59 -8.54 -9.76
N ARG A 95 -6.42 -7.51 -9.68
CA ARG A 95 -7.86 -7.52 -9.98
C ARG A 95 -8.66 -8.53 -9.13
N GLN A 96 -8.15 -8.93 -7.97
CA GLN A 96 -8.86 -9.75 -7.00
C GLN A 96 -9.25 -8.89 -5.79
N PRO A 97 -10.53 -8.56 -5.61
CA PRO A 97 -10.97 -7.71 -4.52
C PRO A 97 -11.01 -8.46 -3.19
N HIS A 98 -10.51 -7.80 -2.14
CA HIS A 98 -10.63 -8.21 -0.73
C HIS A 98 -11.09 -6.97 0.06
N PRO A 99 -12.40 -6.72 0.18
CA PRO A 99 -12.94 -5.53 0.86
C PRO A 99 -12.47 -5.39 2.31
N GLU A 100 -12.32 -6.50 3.01
CA GLU A 100 -11.86 -6.56 4.40
C GLU A 100 -10.41 -6.05 4.52
N ILE A 101 -9.54 -6.48 3.63
CA ILE A 101 -8.13 -6.02 3.57
C ILE A 101 -8.07 -4.53 3.26
N TYR A 102 -8.92 -4.04 2.35
CA TYR A 102 -9.01 -2.61 2.06
C TYR A 102 -9.41 -1.82 3.32
N GLN A 103 -10.36 -2.31 4.10
CA GLN A 103 -10.78 -1.68 5.36
C GLN A 103 -9.65 -1.70 6.40
N ILE A 104 -8.96 -2.83 6.56
CA ILE A 104 -7.80 -2.95 7.46
C ILE A 104 -6.72 -1.95 7.06
N LEU A 105 -6.36 -1.86 5.78
CA LEU A 105 -5.37 -0.92 5.28
C LEU A 105 -5.78 0.53 5.53
N SER A 106 -7.02 0.90 5.16
CA SER A 106 -7.54 2.25 5.35
C SER A 106 -7.53 2.68 6.82
N LEU A 107 -7.93 1.77 7.72
CA LEU A 107 -7.92 2.01 9.17
C LEU A 107 -6.48 2.13 9.69
N SER A 108 -5.59 1.22 9.30
CA SER A 108 -4.19 1.23 9.74
C SER A 108 -3.50 2.55 9.36
N LEU A 109 -3.65 3.00 8.10
CA LEU A 109 -3.05 4.24 7.63
C LEU A 109 -3.59 5.47 8.40
N SER A 110 -4.87 5.48 8.75
CA SER A 110 -5.45 6.56 9.55
C SER A 110 -4.91 6.60 10.99
N GLN A 111 -4.56 5.44 11.54
CA GLN A 111 -4.08 5.31 12.92
C GLN A 111 -2.56 5.45 13.09
N ILE A 112 -1.79 5.53 12.01
CA ILE A 112 -0.33 5.70 12.07
C ILE A 112 0.06 6.95 12.87
N SER A 113 -0.71 8.04 12.79
CA SER A 113 -0.44 9.29 13.53
C SER A 113 -0.52 9.13 15.04
N THR A 114 -1.32 8.18 15.53
CA THR A 114 -1.58 7.92 16.95
C THR A 114 -0.75 6.77 17.51
N LEU A 115 0.19 6.22 16.73
CA LEU A 115 1.09 5.18 17.21
C LEU A 115 1.98 5.72 18.34
N GLY A 116 1.86 5.10 19.51
CA GLY A 116 2.66 5.36 20.70
C GLY A 116 3.84 4.39 20.81
N VAL A 117 4.30 4.15 22.04
CA VAL A 117 5.42 3.22 22.34
C VAL A 117 5.11 1.76 21.97
N ASP A 118 3.85 1.40 21.84
CA ASP A 118 3.34 0.07 21.48
C ASP A 118 3.18 -0.14 19.95
N TRP A 119 3.78 0.71 19.14
CA TRP A 119 3.61 0.71 17.69
C TRP A 119 3.98 -0.62 17.01
N GLU A 120 5.04 -1.29 17.49
CA GLU A 120 5.48 -2.59 16.94
C GLU A 120 4.40 -3.66 17.14
N LEU A 121 3.77 -3.70 18.30
CA LEU A 121 2.67 -4.62 18.59
C LEU A 121 1.45 -4.34 17.71
N LYS A 122 1.12 -3.07 17.51
CA LYS A 122 0.00 -2.67 16.65
C LYS A 122 0.23 -3.08 15.20
N ILE A 123 1.45 -2.86 14.67
CA ILE A 123 1.79 -3.30 13.32
C ILE A 123 1.73 -4.82 13.19
N LYS A 124 2.29 -5.54 14.17
CA LYS A 124 2.19 -6.99 14.20
C LYS A 124 0.74 -7.45 14.12
N ASN A 125 -0.16 -6.81 14.87
CA ASN A 125 -1.58 -7.14 14.85
C ASN A 125 -2.25 -6.84 13.49
N TYR A 126 -1.89 -5.73 12.82
CA TYR A 126 -2.38 -5.46 11.46
C TYR A 126 -1.88 -6.49 10.45
N LYS A 127 -0.60 -6.84 10.50
CA LYS A 127 -0.03 -7.89 9.64
C LYS A 127 -0.74 -9.23 9.86
N LEU A 128 -0.97 -9.62 11.12
CA LEU A 128 -1.69 -10.85 11.45
C LEU A 128 -3.13 -10.84 10.92
N LYS A 129 -3.86 -9.73 11.06
CA LYS A 129 -5.21 -9.60 10.50
C LYS A 129 -5.22 -9.78 8.99
N ILE A 130 -4.29 -9.14 8.28
CA ILE A 130 -4.17 -9.30 6.82
C ILE A 130 -3.88 -10.76 6.45
N LEU A 131 -2.97 -11.42 7.16
CA LEU A 131 -2.65 -12.83 6.91
C LEU A 131 -3.83 -13.76 7.21
N THR A 132 -4.62 -13.46 8.24
CA THR A 132 -5.84 -14.21 8.57
C THR A 132 -6.88 -14.07 7.47
N GLU A 133 -7.16 -12.85 7.01
CA GLU A 133 -8.11 -12.58 5.91
C GLU A 133 -7.68 -13.22 4.58
N LEU A 134 -6.38 -13.35 4.36
CA LEU A 134 -5.84 -14.06 3.18
C LEU A 134 -5.78 -15.59 3.35
N GLY A 135 -6.15 -16.12 4.53
CA GLY A 135 -6.12 -17.56 4.81
C GLY A 135 -4.73 -18.15 5.10
N TYR A 136 -3.70 -17.31 5.24
CA TYR A 136 -2.34 -17.77 5.57
C TYR A 136 -2.12 -17.98 7.06
N TRP A 137 -2.98 -17.43 7.92
CA TRP A 137 -2.88 -17.52 9.37
C TRP A 137 -4.21 -17.93 10.00
N HIS A 138 -4.15 -18.75 11.05
CA HIS A 138 -5.27 -19.08 11.92
C HIS A 138 -4.89 -18.77 13.36
N GLU A 139 -5.83 -18.24 14.15
CA GLU A 139 -5.61 -17.80 15.54
C GLU A 139 -5.13 -18.95 16.46
N ASP A 140 -5.50 -20.18 16.15
CA ASP A 140 -5.10 -21.40 16.90
C ASP A 140 -3.62 -21.76 16.70
N LYS A 141 -2.96 -21.22 15.69
CA LYS A 141 -1.54 -21.49 15.44
C LYS A 141 -0.67 -20.50 16.21
N LYS A 142 -0.05 -20.96 17.29
CA LYS A 142 1.04 -20.21 17.92
C LYS A 142 2.22 -20.15 16.95
N HIS A 143 2.46 -18.99 16.36
CA HIS A 143 3.66 -18.79 15.55
C HIS A 143 4.89 -18.69 16.47
N VAL A 144 5.78 -19.68 16.36
CA VAL A 144 7.08 -19.68 17.04
C VAL A 144 8.11 -19.20 16.01
N GLY A 145 8.35 -17.89 15.95
CA GLY A 145 9.32 -17.29 15.03
C GLY A 145 9.06 -15.84 14.69
N ASN A 146 9.85 -15.31 13.76
CA ASN A 146 9.68 -13.95 13.27
C ASN A 146 8.55 -13.91 12.22
N LEU A 147 7.57 -13.02 12.41
CA LEU A 147 6.44 -12.84 11.49
C LEU A 147 6.90 -12.42 10.08
N ASP A 148 7.98 -11.63 10.00
CA ASP A 148 8.49 -11.16 8.72
C ASP A 148 9.14 -12.31 7.92
N ASP A 149 9.79 -13.27 8.58
CA ASP A 149 10.33 -14.48 7.94
C ASP A 149 9.19 -15.35 7.36
N LEU A 150 8.06 -15.44 8.07
CA LEU A 150 6.87 -16.11 7.54
C LEU A 150 6.35 -15.39 6.29
N ILE A 151 6.22 -14.08 6.34
CA ILE A 151 5.74 -13.27 5.22
C ILE A 151 6.69 -13.39 4.01
N GLU A 152 8.00 -13.37 4.24
CA GLU A 152 9.00 -13.58 3.18
C GLU A 152 8.85 -14.96 2.53
N SER A 153 8.65 -16.01 3.32
CA SER A 153 8.42 -17.36 2.80
C SER A 153 7.15 -17.47 1.96
N LEU A 154 6.10 -16.75 2.32
CA LEU A 154 4.83 -16.74 1.59
C LEU A 154 4.91 -15.95 0.28
N SER A 155 5.72 -14.90 0.25
CA SER A 155 5.81 -14.00 -0.92
C SER A 155 6.84 -14.41 -1.95
N GLU A 156 7.71 -15.39 -1.65
CA GLU A 156 8.88 -15.77 -2.47
C GLU A 156 9.82 -14.59 -2.79
N ARG A 157 9.65 -13.45 -2.12
CA ARG A 157 10.42 -12.22 -2.31
C ARG A 157 10.75 -11.59 -0.97
N SER A 158 11.96 -11.03 -0.84
CA SER A 158 12.33 -10.32 0.39
C SER A 158 11.55 -9.03 0.57
N LEU A 159 11.17 -8.72 1.82
CA LEU A 159 10.50 -7.45 2.17
C LEU A 159 11.50 -6.30 2.18
N HIS A 160 11.35 -5.35 1.26
CA HIS A 160 12.25 -4.20 1.14
C HIS A 160 12.10 -3.20 2.29
N ALA A 161 10.88 -2.95 2.76
CA ALA A 161 10.62 -2.00 3.84
C ALA A 161 11.35 -2.36 5.14
N HIS A 162 11.52 -3.66 5.42
CA HIS A 162 12.23 -4.13 6.61
C HIS A 162 13.74 -3.84 6.55
N LYS A 163 14.34 -3.85 5.35
CA LYS A 163 15.76 -3.53 5.15
C LYS A 163 16.07 -2.07 5.46
N ILE A 164 15.14 -1.15 5.15
CA ILE A 164 15.31 0.29 5.42
C ILE A 164 15.43 0.56 6.92
N LEU A 165 14.61 -0.08 7.76
CA LEU A 165 14.69 0.07 9.22
C LEU A 165 16.02 -0.41 9.81
N ARG A 166 16.64 -1.45 9.25
CA ARG A 166 17.97 -1.93 9.71
C ARG A 166 19.09 -0.97 9.35
N MET A 167 18.93 -0.15 8.30
CA MET A 167 19.91 0.85 7.89
C MET A 167 19.83 2.15 8.72
N LEU A 168 18.71 2.35 9.44
CA LEU A 168 18.46 3.55 10.24
C LEU A 168 18.76 3.35 11.75
N LYS A 169 19.16 2.16 12.15
CA LYS A 169 19.68 1.82 13.49
C LYS A 169 21.20 1.84 13.48
#